data_b48d22608ab5f870b6177bb1b024d1d1
#
_entry.id   b48d22608ab5f870b6177bb1b024d1d1
#
_cell.length_a   1.000
_cell.length_b   1.000
_cell.length_c   1.000
_cell.angle_alpha   90.00
_cell.angle_beta   90.00
_cell.angle_gamma   90.00
#
_symmetry.space_group_name_H-M   'P 1'
#
loop_
_entity.id
_entity.type
_entity.pdbx_description
1 polymer ?
#
loop_
_entity_poly.entity_id
_entity_poly.type
_entity_poly.pdbx_seq_one_letter_code
_entity_poly.pdbx_strand_id
1 'polypeptide(L)'
;KSPESAKELVTKGSELSLRMLSFPQPIIIACSGHAIAKGAFLLLSSDYRIGVEGDFKIGLNEVMIGMTMHHAGIAIAKSRLSEVYLNRSVNNAEIFNSKQAIAAGFLDQIVPESQLMETAVKVAEMSSKLNKKAHAATKLKVRKPHLDTLKKAIELDLLSEISIDS
;
A
#
# COMPACT_ATOMS: atom_id res chain seq x y z
N LYS A 1 -18.60 12.07 -9.66
CA LYS A 1 -17.57 13.00 -9.12
C LYS A 1 -16.90 13.66 -10.31
N SER A 2 -16.54 14.95 -10.21
CA SER A 2 -15.83 15.63 -11.31
C SER A 2 -14.41 15.08 -11.46
N PRO A 3 -13.79 15.19 -12.64
CA PRO A 3 -12.38 14.80 -12.84
C PRO A 3 -11.43 15.49 -11.85
N GLU A 4 -11.67 16.76 -11.52
CA GLU A 4 -10.88 17.51 -10.55
C GLU A 4 -10.96 16.89 -9.15
N SER A 5 -12.16 16.49 -8.69
CA SER A 5 -12.33 15.86 -7.38
C SER A 5 -11.69 14.47 -7.31
N ALA A 6 -11.64 13.75 -8.43
CA ALA A 6 -10.94 12.47 -8.53
C ALA A 6 -9.42 12.68 -8.44
N LYS A 7 -8.89 13.67 -9.16
CA LYS A 7 -7.47 14.05 -9.14
C LYS A 7 -7.03 14.48 -7.73
N GLU A 8 -7.82 15.33 -7.08
CA GLU A 8 -7.54 15.76 -5.69
C GLU A 8 -7.48 14.56 -4.74
N LEU A 9 -8.42 13.62 -4.85
CA LEU A 9 -8.45 12.41 -4.02
C LEU A 9 -7.21 11.53 -4.24
N VAL A 10 -6.81 11.30 -5.49
CA VAL A 10 -5.61 10.52 -5.83
C VAL A 10 -4.37 11.20 -5.30
N THR A 11 -4.24 12.52 -5.47
CA THR A 11 -3.11 13.30 -4.96
C THR A 11 -2.99 13.20 -3.45
N LYS A 12 -4.05 13.52 -2.70
CA LYS A 12 -4.08 13.41 -1.23
C LYS A 12 -3.80 11.99 -0.76
N GLY A 13 -4.33 10.99 -1.48
CA GLY A 13 -4.05 9.59 -1.22
C GLY A 13 -2.58 9.23 -1.40
N SER A 14 -1.91 9.76 -2.41
CA SER A 14 -0.49 9.53 -2.69
C SER A 14 0.41 10.25 -1.69
N GLU A 15 0.07 11.46 -1.30
CA GLU A 15 0.76 12.22 -0.24
C GLU A 15 0.65 11.50 1.11
N LEU A 16 -0.52 10.92 1.44
CA LEU A 16 -0.68 10.09 2.64
C LEU A 16 0.25 8.88 2.59
N SER A 17 0.34 8.19 1.46
CA SER A 17 1.26 7.06 1.29
C SER A 17 2.72 7.48 1.45
N LEU A 18 3.12 8.62 0.88
CA LEU A 18 4.46 9.18 1.06
C LEU A 18 4.76 9.47 2.55
N ARG A 19 3.79 10.07 3.26
CA ARG A 19 3.90 10.33 4.70
C ARG A 19 4.01 9.04 5.51
N MET A 20 3.21 8.02 5.22
CA MET A 20 3.28 6.72 5.89
C MET A 20 4.64 6.05 5.68
N LEU A 21 5.13 6.02 4.44
CA LEU A 21 6.42 5.42 4.09
C LEU A 21 7.60 6.10 4.77
N SER A 22 7.53 7.41 5.00
CA SER A 22 8.57 8.21 5.67
C SER A 22 8.34 8.42 7.16
N PHE A 23 7.23 7.91 7.71
CA PHE A 23 6.90 8.12 9.12
C PHE A 23 7.94 7.48 10.04
N PRO A 24 8.44 8.20 11.08
CA PRO A 24 9.58 7.74 11.87
C PRO A 24 9.29 6.52 12.75
N GLN A 25 8.01 6.29 13.10
CA GLN A 25 7.61 5.13 13.88
C GLN A 25 7.14 4.00 12.96
N PRO A 26 7.21 2.73 13.41
CA PRO A 26 6.58 1.62 12.72
C PRO A 26 5.06 1.82 12.60
N ILE A 27 4.52 1.56 11.40
CA ILE A 27 3.09 1.55 11.15
C ILE A 27 2.67 0.10 10.92
N ILE A 28 1.81 -0.40 11.80
CA ILE A 28 1.22 -1.74 11.72
C ILE A 28 -0.23 -1.60 11.27
N ILE A 29 -0.63 -2.35 10.25
CA ILE A 29 -2.01 -2.39 9.80
C ILE A 29 -2.65 -3.73 10.17
N ALA A 30 -3.79 -3.65 10.86
CA ALA A 30 -4.71 -4.75 11.10
C ALA A 30 -5.83 -4.68 10.05
N CYS A 31 -5.73 -5.50 9.00
CA CYS A 31 -6.68 -5.53 7.89
C CYS A 31 -7.78 -6.54 8.18
N SER A 32 -8.94 -6.05 8.59
CA SER A 32 -10.09 -6.87 8.99
C SER A 32 -10.98 -7.36 7.84
N GLY A 33 -10.61 -7.09 6.57
CA GLY A 33 -11.47 -7.46 5.45
C GLY A 33 -10.89 -7.07 4.09
N HIS A 34 -11.76 -6.61 3.19
CA HIS A 34 -11.36 -6.19 1.85
C HIS A 34 -10.42 -4.98 1.88
N ALA A 35 -9.39 -5.01 1.02
CA ALA A 35 -8.49 -3.89 0.80
C ALA A 35 -8.26 -3.71 -0.70
N ILE A 36 -9.09 -2.88 -1.35
CA ILE A 36 -9.07 -2.63 -2.79
C ILE A 36 -8.65 -1.18 -3.05
N ALA A 37 -7.95 -0.95 -4.18
CA ALA A 37 -7.51 0.37 -4.61
C ALA A 37 -6.73 1.10 -3.49
N LYS A 38 -7.21 2.25 -2.99
CA LYS A 38 -6.55 2.98 -1.91
C LYS A 38 -6.34 2.14 -0.65
N GLY A 39 -7.25 1.22 -0.32
CA GLY A 39 -7.07 0.28 0.79
C GLY A 39 -5.82 -0.59 0.62
N ALA A 40 -5.60 -1.12 -0.57
CA ALA A 40 -4.40 -1.89 -0.90
C ALA A 40 -3.12 -1.03 -0.87
N PHE A 41 -3.18 0.22 -1.37
CA PHE A 41 -2.04 1.15 -1.27
C PHE A 41 -1.68 1.50 0.18
N LEU A 42 -2.65 1.56 1.10
CA LEU A 42 -2.36 1.74 2.52
C LEU A 42 -1.59 0.54 3.08
N LEU A 43 -1.98 -0.69 2.72
CA LEU A 43 -1.21 -1.89 3.08
C LEU A 43 0.23 -1.77 2.58
N LEU A 44 0.44 -1.46 1.30
CA LEU A 44 1.77 -1.32 0.69
C LEU A 44 2.59 -0.16 1.28
N SER A 45 1.96 0.81 1.93
CA SER A 45 2.59 1.99 2.52
C SER A 45 2.97 1.82 4.00
N SER A 46 2.65 0.67 4.61
CA SER A 46 2.92 0.39 6.02
C SER A 46 4.19 -0.43 6.24
N ASP A 47 4.58 -0.65 7.50
CA ASP A 47 5.76 -1.43 7.86
C ASP A 47 5.43 -2.91 8.07
N TYR A 48 4.25 -3.20 8.63
CA TYR A 48 3.79 -4.57 8.86
C TYR A 48 2.26 -4.67 8.67
N ARG A 49 1.80 -5.76 8.04
CA ARG A 49 0.41 -5.93 7.62
C ARG A 49 -0.09 -7.30 8.03
N ILE A 50 -1.11 -7.30 8.86
CA ILE A 50 -1.78 -8.49 9.35
C ILE A 50 -3.18 -8.50 8.75
N GLY A 51 -3.53 -9.58 8.04
CA GLY A 51 -4.87 -9.79 7.50
C GLY A 51 -5.64 -10.84 8.28
N VAL A 52 -6.93 -10.92 8.01
CA VAL A 52 -7.81 -11.98 8.51
C VAL A 52 -7.88 -13.11 7.50
N GLU A 53 -7.92 -14.35 7.99
CA GLU A 53 -8.23 -15.51 7.16
C GLU A 53 -9.63 -15.38 6.54
N GLY A 54 -9.76 -15.73 5.28
CA GLY A 54 -11.04 -15.70 4.60
C GLY A 54 -10.95 -15.33 3.12
N ASP A 55 -12.11 -15.28 2.49
CA ASP A 55 -12.25 -14.92 1.07
C ASP A 55 -12.41 -13.40 0.90
N PHE A 56 -11.47 -12.67 1.47
CA PHE A 56 -11.40 -11.21 1.32
C PHE A 56 -10.67 -10.85 0.03
N LYS A 57 -11.09 -9.74 -0.56
CA LYS A 57 -10.54 -9.20 -1.82
C LYS A 57 -9.46 -8.17 -1.52
N ILE A 58 -8.23 -8.43 -1.97
CA ILE A 58 -7.08 -7.55 -1.76
C ILE A 58 -6.41 -7.32 -3.12
N GLY A 59 -6.22 -6.08 -3.52
CA GLY A 59 -5.58 -5.77 -4.80
C GLY A 59 -5.85 -4.39 -5.35
N LEU A 60 -5.32 -4.15 -6.54
CA LEU A 60 -5.38 -2.89 -7.28
C LEU A 60 -6.33 -3.09 -8.47
N ASN A 61 -7.49 -2.47 -8.43
CA ASN A 61 -8.53 -2.69 -9.44
C ASN A 61 -8.70 -1.54 -10.43
N GLU A 62 -7.77 -0.61 -10.47
CA GLU A 62 -7.84 0.61 -11.29
C GLU A 62 -8.09 0.28 -12.76
N VAL A 63 -7.29 -0.60 -13.35
CA VAL A 63 -7.45 -1.01 -14.76
C VAL A 63 -8.78 -1.74 -14.99
N MET A 64 -9.24 -2.53 -14.02
CA MET A 64 -10.53 -3.24 -14.10
C MET A 64 -11.72 -2.28 -14.21
N ILE A 65 -11.61 -1.07 -13.64
CA ILE A 65 -12.66 -0.05 -13.69
C ILE A 65 -12.41 1.02 -14.77
N GLY A 66 -11.55 0.75 -15.75
CA GLY A 66 -11.24 1.66 -16.85
C GLY A 66 -10.33 2.83 -16.48
N MET A 67 -9.67 2.77 -15.33
CA MET A 67 -8.75 3.83 -14.89
C MET A 67 -7.31 3.43 -15.19
N THR A 68 -6.58 4.27 -15.94
CA THR A 68 -5.14 4.10 -16.08
C THR A 68 -4.46 4.27 -14.71
N MET A 69 -3.62 3.30 -14.34
CA MET A 69 -2.90 3.37 -13.07
C MET A 69 -2.00 4.61 -13.02
N HIS A 70 -2.18 5.43 -12.02
CA HIS A 70 -1.41 6.65 -11.81
C HIS A 70 0.06 6.36 -11.41
N HIS A 71 0.97 7.27 -11.73
CA HIS A 71 2.42 7.10 -11.52
C HIS A 71 2.77 6.80 -10.07
N ALA A 72 2.15 7.49 -9.12
CA ALA A 72 2.37 7.24 -7.68
C ALA A 72 1.92 5.83 -7.27
N GLY A 73 0.82 5.31 -7.81
CA GLY A 73 0.36 3.94 -7.59
C GLY A 73 1.37 2.91 -8.07
N ILE A 74 1.92 3.10 -9.27
CA ILE A 74 2.98 2.25 -9.82
C ILE A 74 4.23 2.30 -8.92
N ALA A 75 4.65 3.49 -8.48
CA ALA A 75 5.81 3.65 -7.61
C ALA A 75 5.64 2.93 -6.27
N ILE A 76 4.45 3.03 -5.64
CA ILE A 76 4.13 2.33 -4.40
C ILE A 76 4.14 0.82 -4.62
N ALA A 77 3.47 0.33 -5.66
CA ALA A 77 3.42 -1.10 -5.97
C ALA A 77 4.82 -1.69 -6.20
N LYS A 78 5.65 -1.03 -7.00
CA LYS A 78 7.05 -1.44 -7.27
C LYS A 78 7.91 -1.52 -6.00
N SER A 79 7.61 -0.72 -4.99
CA SER A 79 8.41 -0.71 -3.77
C SER A 79 8.18 -1.92 -2.86
N ARG A 80 7.12 -2.70 -3.09
CA ARG A 80 6.66 -3.74 -2.15
C ARG A 80 6.30 -5.07 -2.80
N LEU A 81 5.68 -5.05 -3.98
CA LEU A 81 5.32 -6.28 -4.67
C LEU A 81 6.55 -6.91 -5.34
N SER A 82 6.63 -8.23 -5.34
CA SER A 82 7.63 -8.92 -6.14
C SER A 82 7.36 -8.71 -7.63
N GLU A 83 8.41 -8.79 -8.47
CA GLU A 83 8.27 -8.55 -9.92
C GLU A 83 7.20 -9.41 -10.58
N VAL A 84 7.08 -10.68 -10.16
CA VAL A 84 6.08 -11.62 -10.69
C VAL A 84 4.65 -11.11 -10.41
N TYR A 85 4.41 -10.58 -9.22
CA TYR A 85 3.08 -10.11 -8.82
C TYR A 85 2.81 -8.66 -9.20
N LEU A 86 3.84 -7.86 -9.47
CA LEU A 86 3.67 -6.47 -9.89
C LEU A 86 2.81 -6.37 -11.16
N ASN A 87 3.17 -7.14 -12.19
CA ASN A 87 2.46 -7.15 -13.47
C ASN A 87 1.01 -7.67 -13.32
N ARG A 88 0.84 -8.74 -12.54
CA ARG A 88 -0.48 -9.31 -12.23
C ARG A 88 -1.38 -8.33 -11.50
N SER A 89 -0.81 -7.60 -10.53
CA SER A 89 -1.55 -6.64 -9.71
C SER A 89 -1.88 -5.35 -10.47
N VAL A 90 -0.90 -4.75 -11.15
CA VAL A 90 -1.03 -3.42 -11.73
C VAL A 90 -1.62 -3.47 -13.14
N ASN A 91 -1.09 -4.31 -14.03
CA ASN A 91 -1.54 -4.37 -15.41
C ASN A 91 -2.79 -5.22 -15.59
N ASN A 92 -2.84 -6.37 -14.90
CA ASN A 92 -3.94 -7.31 -15.06
C ASN A 92 -5.05 -7.11 -14.02
N ALA A 93 -4.87 -6.17 -13.08
CA ALA A 93 -5.82 -5.87 -12.00
C ALA A 93 -6.27 -7.12 -11.23
N GLU A 94 -5.37 -8.11 -11.06
CA GLU A 94 -5.69 -9.34 -10.37
C GLU A 94 -5.98 -9.09 -8.89
N ILE A 95 -7.07 -9.64 -8.42
CA ILE A 95 -7.51 -9.55 -7.04
C ILE A 95 -7.19 -10.86 -6.33
N PHE A 96 -6.56 -10.76 -5.19
CA PHE A 96 -6.06 -11.87 -4.38
C PHE A 96 -6.94 -12.12 -3.16
N ASN A 97 -7.08 -13.37 -2.75
CA ASN A 97 -7.59 -13.70 -1.42
C ASN A 97 -6.50 -13.50 -0.36
N SER A 98 -6.84 -13.65 0.92
CA SER A 98 -5.91 -13.40 2.04
C SER A 98 -4.61 -14.21 1.94
N LYS A 99 -4.67 -15.49 1.55
CA LYS A 99 -3.48 -16.37 1.40
C LYS A 99 -2.60 -15.92 0.23
N GLN A 100 -3.21 -15.65 -0.91
CA GLN A 100 -2.51 -15.17 -2.10
C GLN A 100 -1.87 -13.80 -1.88
N ALA A 101 -2.52 -12.94 -1.08
CA ALA A 101 -2.03 -11.61 -0.75
C ALA A 101 -0.70 -11.61 0.03
N ILE A 102 -0.40 -12.68 0.79
CA ILE A 102 0.92 -12.88 1.40
C ILE A 102 1.98 -13.09 0.30
N ALA A 103 1.73 -14.05 -0.60
CA ALA A 103 2.68 -14.36 -1.67
C ALA A 103 2.92 -13.16 -2.60
N ALA A 104 1.88 -12.37 -2.85
CA ALA A 104 1.96 -11.17 -3.67
C ALA A 104 2.72 -10.00 -2.99
N GLY A 105 2.72 -9.96 -1.67
CA GLY A 105 3.39 -8.90 -0.89
C GLY A 105 2.45 -7.83 -0.33
N PHE A 106 1.14 -8.02 -0.38
CA PHE A 106 0.18 -7.11 0.25
C PHE A 106 0.06 -7.33 1.76
N LEU A 107 0.23 -8.56 2.24
CA LEU A 107 0.19 -8.94 3.65
C LEU A 107 1.49 -9.64 4.06
N ASP A 108 1.83 -9.55 5.35
CA ASP A 108 2.97 -10.26 5.92
C ASP A 108 2.52 -11.55 6.64
N GLN A 109 1.32 -11.54 7.22
CA GLN A 109 0.69 -12.74 7.81
C GLN A 109 -0.84 -12.63 7.81
N ILE A 110 -1.49 -13.76 8.02
CA ILE A 110 -2.94 -13.85 8.26
C ILE A 110 -3.20 -14.61 9.56
N VAL A 111 -4.28 -14.24 10.23
CA VAL A 111 -4.72 -14.83 11.49
C VAL A 111 -6.26 -14.98 11.51
N PRO A 112 -6.84 -15.83 12.36
CA PRO A 112 -8.27 -15.79 12.63
C PRO A 112 -8.72 -14.38 13.08
N GLU A 113 -9.94 -13.98 12.71
CA GLU A 113 -10.47 -12.64 13.02
C GLU A 113 -10.38 -12.30 14.52
N SER A 114 -10.69 -13.25 15.37
CA SER A 114 -10.62 -13.08 16.83
C SER A 114 -9.23 -12.77 17.37
N GLN A 115 -8.17 -13.06 16.60
CA GLN A 115 -6.78 -12.83 16.99
C GLN A 115 -6.16 -11.59 16.33
N LEU A 116 -6.87 -10.92 15.42
CA LEU A 116 -6.31 -9.83 14.61
C LEU A 116 -5.72 -8.71 15.47
N MET A 117 -6.52 -8.16 16.38
CA MET A 117 -6.08 -7.02 17.19
C MET A 117 -5.01 -7.41 18.22
N GLU A 118 -5.13 -8.59 18.83
CA GLU A 118 -4.10 -9.09 19.75
C GLU A 118 -2.75 -9.25 19.04
N THR A 119 -2.77 -9.82 17.83
CA THR A 119 -1.55 -9.99 17.03
C THR A 119 -0.96 -8.65 16.61
N ALA A 120 -1.80 -7.69 16.18
CA ALA A 120 -1.34 -6.35 15.82
C ALA A 120 -0.67 -5.62 16.99
N VAL A 121 -1.27 -5.71 18.18
CA VAL A 121 -0.69 -5.14 19.42
C VAL A 121 0.64 -5.80 19.74
N LYS A 122 0.74 -7.13 19.68
CA LYS A 122 2.01 -7.85 19.92
C LYS A 122 3.12 -7.39 18.96
N VAL A 123 2.82 -7.24 17.67
CA VAL A 123 3.79 -6.73 16.68
C VAL A 123 4.18 -5.29 17.00
N ALA A 124 3.24 -4.44 17.40
CA ALA A 124 3.52 -3.06 17.78
C ALA A 124 4.40 -2.97 19.04
N GLU A 125 4.13 -3.79 20.06
CA GLU A 125 4.94 -3.90 21.28
C GLU A 125 6.37 -4.37 20.98
N MET A 126 6.53 -5.37 20.12
CA MET A 126 7.86 -5.82 19.67
C MET A 126 8.60 -4.69 18.96
N SER A 127 7.92 -3.99 18.07
CA SER A 127 8.49 -2.86 17.31
C SER A 127 8.85 -1.68 18.22
N SER A 128 8.09 -1.46 19.30
CA SER A 128 8.33 -0.37 20.25
C SER A 128 9.63 -0.53 21.05
N LYS A 129 10.16 -1.76 21.15
CA LYS A 129 11.43 -2.08 21.83
C LYS A 129 12.66 -1.71 21.00
N LEU A 130 12.48 -1.43 19.71
CA LEU A 130 13.58 -1.01 18.85
C LEU A 130 14.08 0.39 19.25
N ASN A 131 15.38 0.64 19.04
CA ASN A 131 15.92 1.98 19.22
C ASN A 131 15.28 2.92 18.18
N LYS A 132 14.48 3.88 18.64
CA LYS A 132 13.66 4.76 17.80
C LYS A 132 14.46 5.56 16.79
N LYS A 133 15.63 6.10 17.18
CA LYS A 133 16.50 6.90 16.30
C LYS A 133 17.14 6.01 15.22
N ALA A 134 17.68 4.86 15.63
CA ALA A 134 18.29 3.92 14.69
C ALA A 134 17.25 3.36 13.71
N HIS A 135 16.04 2.99 14.19
CA HIS A 135 14.96 2.52 13.33
C HIS A 135 14.55 3.58 12.30
N ALA A 136 14.27 4.81 12.73
CA ALA A 136 13.85 5.89 11.83
C ALA A 136 14.92 6.19 10.77
N ALA A 137 16.18 6.30 11.17
CA ALA A 137 17.29 6.55 10.26
C ALA A 137 17.50 5.41 9.25
N THR A 138 17.42 4.16 9.70
CA THR A 138 17.55 2.97 8.85
C THR A 138 16.39 2.89 7.85
N LYS A 139 15.15 3.09 8.32
CA LYS A 139 13.95 3.10 7.48
C LYS A 139 14.07 4.11 6.34
N LEU A 140 14.50 5.34 6.63
CA LEU A 140 14.71 6.37 5.61
C LEU A 140 15.83 6.01 4.63
N LYS A 141 16.95 5.43 5.10
CA LYS A 141 18.04 4.99 4.22
C LYS A 141 17.57 3.88 3.27
N VAL A 142 16.89 2.86 3.79
CA VAL A 142 16.38 1.74 2.98
C VAL A 142 15.36 2.22 1.95
N ARG A 143 14.49 3.15 2.34
CA ARG A 143 13.38 3.63 1.50
C ARG A 143 13.74 4.82 0.62
N LYS A 144 14.90 5.43 0.79
CA LYS A 144 15.27 6.65 0.05
C LYS A 144 15.04 6.57 -1.47
N PRO A 145 15.48 5.52 -2.19
CA PRO A 145 15.23 5.44 -3.63
C PRO A 145 13.74 5.43 -3.98
N HIS A 146 12.94 4.71 -3.19
CA HIS A 146 11.48 4.60 -3.40
C HIS A 146 10.77 5.92 -3.05
N LEU A 147 11.18 6.59 -1.99
CA LEU A 147 10.61 7.88 -1.60
C LEU A 147 10.90 8.96 -2.65
N ASP A 148 12.11 8.99 -3.20
CA ASP A 148 12.49 9.92 -4.27
C ASP A 148 11.70 9.64 -5.56
N THR A 149 11.52 8.36 -5.91
CA THR A 149 10.67 7.95 -7.04
C THR A 149 9.21 8.33 -6.83
N LEU A 150 8.67 8.09 -5.63
CA LEU A 150 7.27 8.41 -5.32
C LEU A 150 7.01 9.92 -5.35
N LYS A 151 7.92 10.76 -4.86
CA LYS A 151 7.79 12.22 -4.96
C LYS A 151 7.68 12.68 -6.42
N LYS A 152 8.59 12.22 -7.27
CA LYS A 152 8.54 12.52 -8.71
C LYS A 152 7.26 12.00 -9.38
N ALA A 153 6.80 10.81 -8.99
CA ALA A 153 5.56 10.24 -9.49
C ALA A 153 4.34 11.08 -9.12
N ILE A 154 4.27 11.60 -7.90
CA ILE A 154 3.20 12.52 -7.47
C ILE A 154 3.23 13.81 -8.29
N GLU A 155 4.41 14.38 -8.56
CA GLU A 155 4.56 15.56 -9.42
C GLU A 155 4.07 15.29 -10.84
N LEU A 156 4.38 14.12 -11.41
CA LEU A 156 3.89 13.71 -12.73
C LEU A 156 2.36 13.57 -12.75
N ASP A 157 1.77 12.97 -11.73
CA ASP A 157 0.32 12.81 -11.62
C ASP A 157 -0.40 14.18 -11.51
N LEU A 158 0.23 15.18 -10.89
CA LEU A 158 -0.30 16.55 -10.85
C LEU A 158 -0.35 17.21 -12.23
N LEU A 159 0.58 16.87 -13.13
CA LEU A 159 0.65 17.39 -14.49
C LEU A 159 -0.20 16.59 -15.48
N SER A 160 -0.58 15.37 -15.14
CA SER A 160 -1.34 14.47 -16.01
C SER A 160 -2.85 14.65 -15.81
N GLU A 161 -3.63 14.34 -16.84
CA GLU A 161 -5.06 14.12 -16.71
C GLU A 161 -5.32 12.70 -16.21
N ILE A 162 -6.18 12.56 -15.21
CA ILE A 162 -6.67 11.25 -14.78
C ILE A 162 -7.84 10.91 -15.68
N SER A 163 -7.62 10.04 -16.67
CA SER A 163 -8.69 9.52 -17.52
C SER A 163 -9.32 8.28 -16.90
N ILE A 164 -10.64 8.25 -16.89
CA ILE A 164 -11.45 7.06 -16.64
C ILE A 164 -12.20 6.83 -17.96
N ASP A 165 -11.74 5.87 -18.73
CA ASP A 165 -12.40 5.50 -19.97
C ASP A 165 -13.67 4.70 -19.64
N SER A 166 -14.81 5.19 -20.13
CA SER A 166 -16.13 4.58 -19.93
C SER A 166 -16.41 3.46 -20.93
#